data_ff14877f941f4f19735f06f82c099252
#
_entry.id   ff14877f941f4f19735f06f82c099252
#
_cell.length_a   1.000
_cell.length_b   1.000
_cell.length_c   1.000
_cell.angle_alpha   90.00
_cell.angle_beta   90.00
_cell.angle_gamma   90.00
#
_symmetry.space_group_name_H-M   'P 1'
#
loop_
_entity.id
_entity.type
_entity.pdbx_description
1 polymer ?
#
loop_
_entity_poly.entity_id
_entity_poly.type
_entity_poly.pdbx_seq_one_letter_code
_entity_poly.pdbx_strand_id
1 'polypeptide(L)'
;MTDTMQGLNKEQLDAVQTINGPMLILAGAGSGKTKVLTCRIAHLLQQGVRPYRILAITFTNKAAAEMRERVDRMAGAAARDVWLFTFHAFCARLLRYELENLNGYANNFAIYDTSDSKNLIKQVLKEMNLDEKRFPLPAIISHISNAKNALLLPDAYAREASGYYEQQVAKIYDAYQKKLQANNAVDFDDLLLLALRLLQENPAVREKYQHKFDYLMVDEYQDTNHAQYLLTKLLAAGHRNICVVGDAD
;
A
#
# COMPACT_ATOMS: atom_id res chain seq x y z
N MET A 1 -10.15 -26.54 -22.24
CA MET A 1 -9.31 -25.47 -21.61
C MET A 1 -9.95 -24.16 -21.96
N THR A 2 -10.28 -23.36 -20.96
CA THR A 2 -10.84 -22.03 -21.19
C THR A 2 -9.77 -21.14 -21.85
N ASP A 3 -10.19 -20.23 -22.71
CA ASP A 3 -9.32 -19.32 -23.50
C ASP A 3 -8.29 -18.54 -22.64
N THR A 4 -8.59 -18.35 -21.35
CA THR A 4 -7.76 -17.67 -20.35
C THR A 4 -6.44 -18.37 -20.00
N MET A 5 -6.28 -19.65 -20.31
CA MET A 5 -5.08 -20.45 -19.99
C MET A 5 -4.21 -20.75 -21.23
N GLN A 6 -4.62 -20.26 -22.41
CA GLN A 6 -3.86 -20.45 -23.63
C GLN A 6 -2.47 -19.76 -23.58
N GLY A 7 -1.44 -20.52 -23.99
CA GLY A 7 -0.06 -20.02 -24.03
C GLY A 7 0.59 -19.86 -22.65
N LEU A 8 0.12 -20.57 -21.63
CA LEU A 8 0.83 -20.78 -20.36
C LEU A 8 1.69 -22.07 -20.48
N ASN A 9 2.90 -22.02 -19.92
CA ASN A 9 3.69 -23.25 -19.73
C ASN A 9 3.13 -24.04 -18.53
N LYS A 10 3.72 -25.22 -18.25
CA LYS A 10 3.23 -26.13 -17.22
C LYS A 10 3.26 -25.48 -15.82
N GLU A 11 4.37 -24.84 -15.47
CA GLU A 11 4.57 -24.20 -14.17
C GLU A 11 3.61 -23.00 -13.98
N GLN A 12 3.40 -22.23 -15.03
CA GLN A 12 2.43 -21.13 -15.03
C GLN A 12 0.99 -21.66 -14.88
N LEU A 13 0.67 -22.75 -15.55
CA LEU A 13 -0.65 -23.38 -15.46
C LEU A 13 -0.90 -23.92 -14.04
N ASP A 14 0.07 -24.61 -13.47
CA ASP A 14 0.00 -25.12 -12.09
C ASP A 14 -0.20 -23.95 -11.10
N ALA A 15 0.51 -22.84 -11.30
CA ALA A 15 0.36 -21.63 -10.48
C ALA A 15 -1.03 -21.00 -10.62
N VAL A 16 -1.65 -21.01 -11.80
CA VAL A 16 -3.01 -20.48 -12.01
C VAL A 16 -4.06 -21.39 -11.37
N GLN A 17 -3.89 -22.70 -11.44
CA GLN A 17 -4.87 -23.68 -10.96
C GLN A 17 -4.81 -23.92 -9.45
N THR A 18 -3.65 -23.72 -8.82
CA THR A 18 -3.48 -23.85 -7.36
C THR A 18 -4.05 -22.61 -6.65
N ILE A 19 -5.34 -22.58 -6.38
CA ILE A 19 -6.03 -21.37 -5.90
C ILE A 19 -5.93 -21.14 -4.40
N ASN A 20 -5.77 -22.16 -3.58
CA ASN A 20 -5.75 -22.07 -2.12
C ASN A 20 -4.34 -22.10 -1.52
N GLY A 21 -4.20 -21.43 -0.39
CA GLY A 21 -2.94 -21.37 0.37
C GLY A 21 -1.96 -20.30 -0.12
N PRO A 22 -0.86 -20.11 0.62
CA PRO A 22 0.16 -19.14 0.26
C PRO A 22 1.00 -19.65 -0.93
N MET A 23 1.27 -18.78 -1.89
CA MET A 23 2.04 -19.06 -3.09
C MET A 23 3.06 -17.97 -3.36
N LEU A 24 4.29 -18.37 -3.60
CA LEU A 24 5.37 -17.53 -4.09
C LEU A 24 5.75 -17.96 -5.50
N ILE A 25 5.72 -17.03 -6.44
CA ILE A 25 6.16 -17.25 -7.83
C ILE A 25 7.42 -16.42 -8.06
N LEU A 26 8.54 -17.10 -8.24
CA LEU A 26 9.84 -16.50 -8.57
C LEU A 26 10.14 -16.76 -10.04
N ALA A 27 10.37 -15.70 -10.81
CA ALA A 27 10.65 -15.84 -12.24
C ALA A 27 11.31 -14.56 -12.77
N GLY A 28 12.29 -14.70 -13.64
CA GLY A 28 13.04 -13.58 -14.20
C GLY A 28 12.19 -12.58 -15.00
N ALA A 29 12.79 -11.46 -15.35
CA ALA A 29 12.15 -10.42 -16.15
C ALA A 29 11.62 -10.98 -17.50
N GLY A 30 10.44 -10.57 -17.91
CA GLY A 30 9.81 -11.04 -19.16
C GLY A 30 9.25 -12.48 -19.13
N SER A 31 9.34 -13.21 -18.04
CA SER A 31 8.81 -14.57 -17.89
C SER A 31 7.27 -14.68 -17.88
N GLY A 32 6.58 -13.55 -17.89
CA GLY A 32 5.12 -13.52 -17.87
C GLY A 32 4.49 -13.55 -16.48
N LYS A 33 5.20 -13.13 -15.44
CA LYS A 33 4.71 -13.04 -14.05
C LYS A 33 3.33 -12.39 -13.93
N THR A 34 3.20 -11.16 -14.44
CA THR A 34 1.91 -10.43 -14.44
C THR A 34 0.82 -11.16 -15.24
N LYS A 35 1.21 -11.92 -16.32
CA LYS A 35 0.26 -12.76 -17.04
C LYS A 35 -0.29 -13.87 -16.15
N VAL A 36 0.54 -14.52 -15.33
CA VAL A 36 0.09 -15.55 -14.39
C VAL A 36 -0.91 -14.97 -13.39
N LEU A 37 -0.63 -13.80 -12.80
CA LEU A 37 -1.57 -13.15 -11.87
C LEU A 37 -2.91 -12.81 -12.54
N THR A 38 -2.89 -12.25 -13.75
CA THR A 38 -4.13 -11.91 -14.47
C THR A 38 -4.94 -13.17 -14.84
N CYS A 39 -4.27 -14.24 -15.30
CA CYS A 39 -4.92 -15.51 -15.56
C CYS A 39 -5.49 -16.14 -14.28
N ARG A 40 -4.79 -16.02 -13.15
CA ARG A 40 -5.25 -16.50 -11.84
C ARG A 40 -6.50 -15.76 -11.39
N ILE A 41 -6.56 -14.43 -11.53
CA ILE A 41 -7.78 -13.65 -11.23
C ILE A 41 -8.94 -14.13 -12.11
N ALA A 42 -8.74 -14.24 -13.42
CA ALA A 42 -9.76 -14.71 -14.34
C ALA A 42 -10.23 -16.14 -14.01
N HIS A 43 -9.30 -17.03 -13.63
CA HIS A 43 -9.62 -18.39 -13.19
C HIS A 43 -10.47 -18.40 -11.91
N LEU A 44 -10.12 -17.61 -10.90
CA LEU A 44 -10.90 -17.47 -9.66
C LEU A 44 -12.34 -17.01 -9.94
N LEU A 45 -12.52 -16.03 -10.84
CA LEU A 45 -13.84 -15.57 -11.26
C LEU A 45 -14.63 -16.70 -11.97
N GLN A 46 -13.99 -17.50 -12.80
CA GLN A 46 -14.59 -18.68 -13.46
C GLN A 46 -14.97 -19.79 -12.46
N GLN A 47 -14.24 -19.91 -11.36
CA GLN A 47 -14.58 -20.83 -10.24
C GLN A 47 -15.71 -20.28 -9.35
N GLY A 48 -16.30 -19.14 -9.69
CA GLY A 48 -17.42 -18.55 -8.96
C GLY A 48 -17.02 -17.68 -7.76
N VAL A 49 -15.73 -17.34 -7.62
CA VAL A 49 -15.28 -16.39 -6.60
C VAL A 49 -15.85 -15.02 -6.95
N ARG A 50 -16.50 -14.38 -5.97
CA ARG A 50 -17.09 -13.06 -6.17
C ARG A 50 -15.99 -12.01 -6.39
N PRO A 51 -16.08 -11.13 -7.41
CA PRO A 51 -14.99 -10.22 -7.78
C PRO A 51 -14.53 -9.32 -6.62
N TYR A 52 -15.45 -8.80 -5.81
CA TYR A 52 -15.12 -7.95 -4.66
C TYR A 52 -14.39 -8.68 -3.50
N ARG A 53 -14.25 -10.01 -3.59
CA ARG A 53 -13.49 -10.85 -2.66
C ARG A 53 -12.02 -11.02 -3.09
N ILE A 54 -11.66 -10.46 -4.23
CA ILE A 54 -10.30 -10.53 -4.77
C ILE A 54 -9.66 -9.16 -4.66
N LEU A 55 -8.50 -9.09 -4.00
CA LEU A 55 -7.63 -7.91 -3.93
C LEU A 55 -6.32 -8.20 -4.67
N ALA A 56 -6.01 -7.39 -5.67
CA ALA A 56 -4.74 -7.42 -6.39
C ALA A 56 -4.01 -6.07 -6.21
N ILE A 57 -2.76 -6.11 -5.81
CA ILE A 57 -1.95 -4.93 -5.53
C ILE A 57 -0.73 -4.92 -6.45
N THR A 58 -0.44 -3.76 -7.03
CA THR A 58 0.75 -3.48 -7.83
C THR A 58 1.49 -2.25 -7.30
N PHE A 59 2.65 -1.92 -7.90
CA PHE A 59 3.44 -0.77 -7.46
C PHE A 59 3.09 0.52 -8.19
N THR A 60 2.70 0.45 -9.47
CA THR A 60 2.47 1.64 -10.29
C THR A 60 1.04 1.70 -10.83
N ASN A 61 0.54 2.92 -11.02
CA ASN A 61 -0.77 3.13 -11.64
C ASN A 61 -0.83 2.56 -13.08
N LYS A 62 0.30 2.60 -13.80
CA LYS A 62 0.41 2.00 -15.13
C LYS A 62 0.23 0.49 -15.06
N ALA A 63 0.94 -0.21 -14.17
CA ALA A 63 0.81 -1.65 -13.99
C ALA A 63 -0.62 -2.03 -13.55
N ALA A 64 -1.23 -1.25 -12.64
CA ALA A 64 -2.61 -1.46 -12.23
C ALA A 64 -3.59 -1.33 -13.40
N ALA A 65 -3.42 -0.31 -14.25
CA ALA A 65 -4.26 -0.12 -15.44
C ALA A 65 -4.08 -1.23 -16.47
N GLU A 66 -2.83 -1.65 -16.76
CA GLU A 66 -2.55 -2.76 -17.66
C GLU A 66 -3.12 -4.10 -17.14
N MET A 67 -2.98 -4.36 -15.84
CA MET A 67 -3.54 -5.55 -15.20
C MET A 67 -5.07 -5.52 -15.29
N ARG A 68 -5.70 -4.37 -15.01
CA ARG A 68 -7.15 -4.18 -15.15
C ARG A 68 -7.62 -4.50 -16.56
N GLU A 69 -6.99 -3.91 -17.58
CA GLU A 69 -7.36 -4.13 -18.98
C GLU A 69 -7.25 -5.61 -19.38
N ARG A 70 -6.22 -6.31 -18.90
CA ARG A 70 -6.04 -7.75 -19.19
C ARG A 70 -7.12 -8.60 -18.51
N VAL A 71 -7.44 -8.32 -17.24
CA VAL A 71 -8.49 -9.04 -16.51
C VAL A 71 -9.86 -8.78 -17.13
N ASP A 72 -10.15 -7.52 -17.51
CA ASP A 72 -11.40 -7.14 -18.19
C ASP A 72 -11.56 -7.86 -19.54
N ARG A 73 -10.47 -8.02 -20.31
CA ARG A 73 -10.49 -8.80 -21.57
C ARG A 73 -10.80 -10.28 -21.35
N MET A 74 -10.30 -10.87 -20.26
CA MET A 74 -10.45 -12.30 -19.98
C MET A 74 -11.78 -12.65 -19.31
N ALA A 75 -12.28 -11.78 -18.40
CA ALA A 75 -13.43 -12.06 -17.57
C ALA A 75 -14.63 -11.14 -17.83
N GLY A 76 -14.47 -10.12 -18.69
CA GLY A 76 -15.56 -9.21 -19.09
C GLY A 76 -16.18 -8.48 -17.89
N ALA A 77 -17.50 -8.40 -17.87
CA ALA A 77 -18.23 -7.68 -16.82
C ALA A 77 -17.98 -8.23 -15.41
N ALA A 78 -17.60 -9.50 -15.27
CA ALA A 78 -17.29 -10.11 -13.98
C ALA A 78 -16.04 -9.50 -13.30
N ALA A 79 -15.16 -8.86 -14.08
CA ALA A 79 -13.94 -8.27 -13.56
C ALA A 79 -14.14 -6.90 -12.86
N ARG A 80 -15.25 -6.20 -13.12
CA ARG A 80 -15.43 -4.79 -12.73
C ARG A 80 -15.25 -4.52 -11.25
N ASP A 81 -15.70 -5.41 -10.38
CA ASP A 81 -15.66 -5.24 -8.93
C ASP A 81 -14.43 -5.86 -8.27
N VAL A 82 -13.48 -6.36 -9.06
CA VAL A 82 -12.17 -6.81 -8.53
C VAL A 82 -11.43 -5.60 -7.97
N TRP A 83 -10.95 -5.71 -6.74
CA TRP A 83 -10.13 -4.66 -6.12
C TRP A 83 -8.70 -4.76 -6.66
N LEU A 84 -8.41 -3.92 -7.66
CA LEU A 84 -7.11 -3.85 -8.30
C LEU A 84 -6.56 -2.44 -8.17
N PHE A 85 -5.52 -2.28 -7.34
CA PHE A 85 -4.98 -1.00 -6.91
C PHE A 85 -3.46 -1.02 -6.78
N THR A 86 -2.86 0.16 -6.69
CA THR A 86 -1.53 0.30 -6.08
C THR A 86 -1.65 0.27 -4.55
N PHE A 87 -0.53 0.04 -3.84
CA PHE A 87 -0.52 0.10 -2.37
C PHE A 87 -1.13 1.40 -1.84
N HIS A 88 -0.70 2.54 -2.36
CA HIS A 88 -1.20 3.84 -1.93
C HIS A 88 -2.69 4.05 -2.27
N ALA A 89 -3.13 3.63 -3.45
CA ALA A 89 -4.54 3.75 -3.82
C ALA A 89 -5.45 2.85 -2.95
N PHE A 90 -5.00 1.64 -2.61
CA PHE A 90 -5.69 0.77 -1.67
C PHE A 90 -5.76 1.41 -0.28
N CYS A 91 -4.64 1.90 0.25
CA CYS A 91 -4.59 2.57 1.55
C CYS A 91 -5.48 3.82 1.58
N ALA A 92 -5.42 4.67 0.55
CA ALA A 92 -6.29 5.83 0.44
C ALA A 92 -7.77 5.43 0.47
N ARG A 93 -8.15 4.38 -0.27
CA ARG A 93 -9.53 3.86 -0.27
C ARG A 93 -9.94 3.31 1.09
N LEU A 94 -9.09 2.54 1.76
CA LEU A 94 -9.34 2.05 3.11
C LEU A 94 -9.56 3.21 4.09
N LEU A 95 -8.66 4.19 4.07
CA LEU A 95 -8.73 5.35 4.96
C LEU A 95 -9.97 6.22 4.69
N ARG A 96 -10.46 6.33 3.45
CA ARG A 96 -11.72 7.03 3.12
C ARG A 96 -12.95 6.45 3.82
N TYR A 97 -12.90 5.17 4.21
CA TYR A 97 -14.01 4.51 4.90
C TYR A 97 -13.79 4.38 6.40
N GLU A 98 -12.56 4.39 6.87
CA GLU A 98 -12.26 3.92 8.23
C GLU A 98 -11.40 4.91 9.05
N LEU A 99 -10.89 6.01 8.47
CA LEU A 99 -9.90 6.85 9.15
C LEU A 99 -10.46 7.51 10.43
N GLU A 100 -11.76 7.77 10.50
CA GLU A 100 -12.43 8.29 11.70
C GLU A 100 -12.30 7.37 12.93
N ASN A 101 -11.95 6.09 12.73
CA ASN A 101 -11.62 5.18 13.82
C ASN A 101 -10.23 5.45 14.43
N LEU A 102 -9.44 6.36 13.86
CA LEU A 102 -8.24 6.94 14.47
C LEU A 102 -8.55 8.35 14.99
N ASN A 103 -8.28 8.58 16.28
CA ASN A 103 -8.55 9.85 16.91
C ASN A 103 -7.87 11.03 16.17
N GLY A 104 -8.65 12.08 15.93
CA GLY A 104 -8.16 13.33 15.35
C GLY A 104 -8.17 13.37 13.82
N TYR A 105 -8.81 12.44 13.17
CA TYR A 105 -8.99 12.41 11.71
C TYR A 105 -10.46 12.27 11.33
N ALA A 106 -10.81 12.72 10.12
CA ALA A 106 -12.10 12.49 9.49
C ALA A 106 -11.91 11.83 8.11
N ASN A 107 -12.91 11.07 7.67
CA ASN A 107 -12.84 10.30 6.41
C ASN A 107 -12.71 11.17 5.14
N ASN A 108 -13.11 12.45 5.20
CA ASN A 108 -13.05 13.41 4.09
C ASN A 108 -11.72 14.17 3.99
N PHE A 109 -10.62 13.58 4.45
CA PHE A 109 -9.29 14.20 4.46
C PHE A 109 -8.80 14.61 3.06
N ALA A 110 -7.93 15.64 3.01
CA ALA A 110 -7.17 15.98 1.81
C ALA A 110 -5.89 15.14 1.72
N ILE A 111 -5.45 14.82 0.50
CA ILE A 111 -4.15 14.19 0.26
C ILE A 111 -3.22 15.29 -0.25
N TYR A 112 -2.19 15.61 0.53
CA TYR A 112 -1.19 16.59 0.17
C TYR A 112 -0.16 15.97 -0.78
N ASP A 113 0.09 16.65 -1.87
CA ASP A 113 1.15 16.28 -2.80
C ASP A 113 2.53 16.73 -2.30
N THR A 114 3.56 16.48 -3.10
CA THR A 114 4.94 16.88 -2.77
C THR A 114 5.09 18.40 -2.61
N SER A 115 4.33 19.20 -3.37
CA SER A 115 4.38 20.66 -3.30
C SER A 115 3.72 21.17 -2.01
N ASP A 116 2.54 20.61 -1.70
CA ASP A 116 1.79 20.96 -0.48
C ASP A 116 2.60 20.61 0.77
N SER A 117 3.18 19.41 0.81
CA SER A 117 4.02 18.92 1.90
C SER A 117 5.25 19.81 2.10
N LYS A 118 5.93 20.18 1.00
CA LYS A 118 7.08 21.13 1.04
C LYS A 118 6.68 22.49 1.62
N ASN A 119 5.54 23.03 1.18
CA ASN A 119 5.07 24.33 1.63
C ASN A 119 4.70 24.29 3.11
N LEU A 120 4.08 23.23 3.58
CA LEU A 120 3.75 23.05 4.99
C LEU A 120 5.00 22.93 5.87
N ILE A 121 6.02 22.17 5.44
CA ILE A 121 7.30 22.08 6.17
C ILE A 121 8.01 23.43 6.20
N LYS A 122 8.04 24.21 5.09
CA LYS A 122 8.58 25.57 5.09
C LYS A 122 7.88 26.48 6.09
N GLN A 123 6.56 26.39 6.19
CA GLN A 123 5.79 27.12 7.17
C GLN A 123 6.20 26.73 8.60
N VAL A 124 6.37 25.44 8.89
CA VAL A 124 6.85 24.94 10.20
C VAL A 124 8.23 25.51 10.53
N LEU A 125 9.19 25.46 9.58
CA LEU A 125 10.54 26.02 9.78
C LEU A 125 10.50 27.49 10.12
N LYS A 126 9.67 28.28 9.41
CA LYS A 126 9.50 29.71 9.65
C LYS A 126 8.91 29.98 11.05
N GLU A 127 7.90 29.26 11.48
CA GLU A 127 7.27 29.41 12.80
C GLU A 127 8.21 29.01 13.92
N MET A 128 9.08 28.03 13.70
CA MET A 128 10.10 27.62 14.67
C MET A 128 11.36 28.51 14.65
N ASN A 129 11.41 29.53 13.78
CA ASN A 129 12.59 30.39 13.56
C ASN A 129 13.86 29.59 13.23
N LEU A 130 13.76 28.55 12.45
CA LEU A 130 14.89 27.70 12.04
C LEU A 130 15.46 28.16 10.71
N ASP A 131 16.81 28.23 10.65
CA ASP A 131 17.55 28.64 9.46
C ASP A 131 17.55 27.48 8.42
N GLU A 132 17.00 27.74 7.24
CA GLU A 132 16.95 26.76 6.13
C GLU A 132 18.36 26.31 5.66
N LYS A 133 19.43 27.09 5.91
CA LYS A 133 20.82 26.69 5.62
C LYS A 133 21.30 25.59 6.57
N ARG A 134 20.85 25.62 7.83
CA ARG A 134 21.17 24.58 8.82
C ARG A 134 20.23 23.39 8.75
N PHE A 135 19.01 23.62 8.30
CA PHE A 135 17.95 22.61 8.15
C PHE A 135 17.42 22.60 6.71
N PRO A 136 18.22 22.05 5.76
CA PRO A 136 17.83 22.01 4.35
C PRO A 136 16.54 21.22 4.15
N LEU A 137 15.56 21.85 3.49
CA LEU A 137 14.24 21.27 3.27
C LEU A 137 14.27 19.86 2.67
N PRO A 138 15.11 19.53 1.66
CA PRO A 138 15.18 18.17 1.13
C PRO A 138 15.62 17.13 2.17
N ALA A 139 16.54 17.50 3.06
CA ALA A 139 17.01 16.60 4.11
C ALA A 139 15.91 16.33 5.14
N ILE A 140 15.18 17.37 5.58
CA ILE A 140 14.04 17.23 6.50
C ILE A 140 12.98 16.32 5.90
N ILE A 141 12.60 16.56 4.63
CA ILE A 141 11.62 15.73 3.93
C ILE A 141 12.08 14.27 3.91
N SER A 142 13.35 14.01 3.58
CA SER A 142 13.91 12.66 3.57
C SER A 142 13.86 11.99 4.96
N HIS A 143 14.22 12.72 6.02
CA HIS A 143 14.14 12.20 7.39
C HIS A 143 12.70 11.83 7.77
N ILE A 144 11.73 12.70 7.51
CA ILE A 144 10.31 12.47 7.82
C ILE A 144 9.78 11.27 6.99
N SER A 145 10.06 11.24 5.69
CA SER A 145 9.64 10.15 4.81
C SER A 145 10.24 8.81 5.26
N ASN A 146 11.54 8.78 5.59
CA ASN A 146 12.18 7.57 6.10
C ASN A 146 11.56 7.12 7.43
N ALA A 147 11.26 8.05 8.35
CA ALA A 147 10.59 7.74 9.60
C ALA A 147 9.21 7.13 9.37
N LYS A 148 8.39 7.73 8.50
CA LYS A 148 7.06 7.21 8.15
C LYS A 148 7.15 5.83 7.51
N ASN A 149 8.09 5.61 6.59
CA ASN A 149 8.33 4.32 5.96
C ASN A 149 8.85 3.25 6.93
N ALA A 150 9.54 3.67 7.99
CA ALA A 150 9.94 2.81 9.12
C ALA A 150 8.83 2.66 10.18
N LEU A 151 7.63 3.21 9.93
CA LEU A 151 6.47 3.20 10.84
C LEU A 151 6.72 3.95 12.17
N LEU A 152 7.64 4.89 12.18
CA LEU A 152 7.94 5.73 13.34
C LEU A 152 7.03 6.97 13.32
N LEU A 153 6.10 7.03 14.25
CA LEU A 153 5.34 8.23 14.54
C LEU A 153 6.28 9.30 15.18
N PRO A 154 5.90 10.60 15.22
CA PRO A 154 6.75 11.66 15.76
C PRO A 154 7.34 11.35 17.14
N ASP A 155 6.54 10.82 18.04
CA ASP A 155 6.99 10.47 19.41
C ASP A 155 8.00 9.31 19.41
N ALA A 156 7.83 8.33 18.53
CA ALA A 156 8.77 7.21 18.39
C ALA A 156 10.10 7.69 17.78
N TYR A 157 10.03 8.49 16.73
CA TYR A 157 11.20 9.11 16.12
C TYR A 157 11.98 9.99 17.12
N ALA A 158 11.27 10.78 17.93
CA ALA A 158 11.88 11.61 18.96
C ALA A 158 12.65 10.82 20.04
N ARG A 159 12.20 9.60 20.37
CA ARG A 159 12.92 8.71 21.32
C ARG A 159 14.19 8.12 20.72
N GLU A 160 14.24 7.93 19.42
CA GLU A 160 15.41 7.37 18.72
C GLU A 160 16.41 8.46 18.29
N ALA A 161 15.97 9.72 18.21
CA ALA A 161 16.76 10.84 17.75
C ALA A 161 17.97 11.09 18.64
N SER A 162 19.17 10.92 18.08
CA SER A 162 20.45 11.16 18.72
C SER A 162 21.09 12.43 18.17
N GLY A 163 21.61 13.29 19.07
CA GLY A 163 22.23 14.53 18.64
C GLY A 163 21.26 15.66 18.30
N TYR A 164 21.83 16.87 18.21
CA TYR A 164 21.05 18.10 18.08
C TYR A 164 20.19 18.15 16.80
N TYR A 165 20.77 17.74 15.66
CA TYR A 165 20.09 17.84 14.37
C TYR A 165 18.83 16.98 14.35
N GLU A 166 18.93 15.69 14.69
CA GLU A 166 17.81 14.76 14.70
C GLU A 166 16.73 15.15 15.71
N GLN A 167 17.13 15.68 16.88
CA GLN A 167 16.18 16.22 17.85
C GLN A 167 15.40 17.42 17.31
N GLN A 168 16.03 18.29 16.50
CA GLN A 168 15.29 19.36 15.83
C GLN A 168 14.37 18.82 14.74
N VAL A 169 14.83 17.85 13.95
CA VAL A 169 13.98 17.17 12.95
C VAL A 169 12.78 16.50 13.61
N ALA A 170 12.94 15.90 14.79
CA ALA A 170 11.83 15.32 15.56
C ALA A 170 10.77 16.36 15.91
N LYS A 171 11.18 17.55 16.35
CA LYS A 171 10.26 18.66 16.64
C LYS A 171 9.57 19.17 15.37
N ILE A 172 10.30 19.24 14.25
CA ILE A 172 9.73 19.64 12.96
C ILE A 172 8.71 18.60 12.50
N TYR A 173 9.02 17.31 12.62
CA TYR A 173 8.12 16.23 12.28
C TYR A 173 6.82 16.27 13.10
N ASP A 174 6.93 16.46 14.42
CA ASP A 174 5.75 16.59 15.30
C ASP A 174 4.88 17.80 14.91
N ALA A 175 5.49 18.97 14.69
CA ALA A 175 4.78 20.16 14.27
C ALA A 175 4.12 20.00 12.89
N TYR A 176 4.82 19.36 11.95
CA TYR A 176 4.31 19.04 10.62
C TYR A 176 3.09 18.11 10.69
N GLN A 177 3.18 17.02 11.47
CA GLN A 177 2.09 16.06 11.60
C GLN A 177 0.86 16.67 12.27
N LYS A 178 1.06 17.50 13.31
CA LYS A 178 -0.03 18.26 13.95
C LYS A 178 -0.73 19.20 12.98
N LYS A 179 0.02 19.87 12.10
CA LYS A 179 -0.58 20.73 11.07
C LYS A 179 -1.33 19.96 10.00
N LEU A 180 -0.81 18.83 9.54
CA LEU A 180 -1.55 17.92 8.63
C LEU A 180 -2.89 17.53 9.28
N GLN A 181 -2.86 17.07 10.52
CA GLN A 181 -4.05 16.67 11.26
C GLN A 181 -5.05 17.83 11.45
N ALA A 182 -4.56 19.02 11.85
CA ALA A 182 -5.40 20.22 12.00
C ALA A 182 -6.08 20.63 10.69
N ASN A 183 -5.44 20.39 9.56
CA ASN A 183 -5.99 20.64 8.21
C ASN A 183 -6.85 19.47 7.70
N ASN A 184 -7.08 18.43 8.50
CA ASN A 184 -7.66 17.17 8.08
C ASN A 184 -7.02 16.68 6.77
N ALA A 185 -5.69 16.62 6.76
CA ALA A 185 -4.89 16.22 5.61
C ALA A 185 -3.91 15.10 5.99
N VAL A 186 -3.53 14.34 4.98
CA VAL A 186 -2.49 13.31 5.05
C VAL A 186 -1.54 13.51 3.87
N ASP A 187 -0.26 13.20 4.02
CA ASP A 187 0.65 13.13 2.89
C ASP A 187 0.71 11.70 2.30
N PHE A 188 1.54 11.52 1.28
CA PHE A 188 1.64 10.23 0.60
C PHE A 188 2.16 9.11 1.50
N ASP A 189 3.15 9.40 2.37
CA ASP A 189 3.71 8.43 3.30
C ASP A 189 2.70 8.08 4.41
N ASP A 190 1.86 9.04 4.83
CA ASP A 190 0.79 8.83 5.79
C ASP A 190 -0.23 7.80 5.31
N LEU A 191 -0.48 7.68 4.00
CA LEU A 191 -1.47 6.73 3.49
C LEU A 191 -1.16 5.30 3.95
N LEU A 192 0.11 4.90 3.84
CA LEU A 192 0.53 3.56 4.25
C LEU A 192 0.68 3.44 5.77
N LEU A 193 1.30 4.44 6.41
CA LEU A 193 1.50 4.50 7.86
C LEU A 193 0.17 4.43 8.61
N LEU A 194 -0.80 5.27 8.26
CA LEU A 194 -2.10 5.34 8.94
C LEU A 194 -2.97 4.13 8.63
N ALA A 195 -2.92 3.58 7.42
CA ALA A 195 -3.63 2.34 7.10
C ALA A 195 -3.13 1.16 7.95
N LEU A 196 -1.82 1.03 8.11
CA LEU A 196 -1.23 0.01 8.98
C LEU A 196 -1.59 0.23 10.44
N ARG A 197 -1.43 1.45 10.93
CA ARG A 197 -1.77 1.83 12.29
C ARG A 197 -3.24 1.51 12.59
N LEU A 198 -4.14 1.87 11.71
CA LEU A 198 -5.57 1.58 11.82
C LEU A 198 -5.84 0.07 11.94
N LEU A 199 -5.24 -0.74 11.08
CA LEU A 199 -5.40 -2.20 11.12
C LEU A 199 -4.76 -2.84 12.37
N GLN A 200 -3.71 -2.23 12.92
CA GLN A 200 -3.04 -2.72 14.14
C GLN A 200 -3.81 -2.34 15.41
N GLU A 201 -4.27 -1.08 15.50
CA GLU A 201 -4.90 -0.52 16.70
C GLU A 201 -6.41 -0.83 16.77
N ASN A 202 -7.07 -1.12 15.62
CA ASN A 202 -8.50 -1.40 15.58
C ASN A 202 -8.79 -2.84 15.10
N PRO A 203 -8.98 -3.80 16.01
CA PRO A 203 -9.27 -5.20 15.67
C PRO A 203 -10.53 -5.36 14.81
N ALA A 204 -11.58 -4.58 15.05
CA ALA A 204 -12.83 -4.66 14.29
C ALA A 204 -12.63 -4.27 12.81
N VAL A 205 -11.88 -3.20 12.54
CA VAL A 205 -11.52 -2.81 11.17
C VAL A 205 -10.63 -3.88 10.54
N ARG A 206 -9.63 -4.38 11.27
CA ARG A 206 -8.76 -5.46 10.77
C ARG A 206 -9.55 -6.70 10.36
N GLU A 207 -10.41 -7.21 11.23
CA GLU A 207 -11.25 -8.38 10.97
C GLU A 207 -12.20 -8.14 9.79
N LYS A 208 -12.79 -6.95 9.68
CA LYS A 208 -13.64 -6.55 8.55
C LYS A 208 -12.89 -6.72 7.21
N TYR A 209 -11.64 -6.25 7.12
CA TYR A 209 -10.87 -6.35 5.88
C TYR A 209 -10.29 -7.74 5.64
N GLN A 210 -9.94 -8.49 6.69
CA GLN A 210 -9.56 -9.91 6.58
C GLN A 210 -10.71 -10.79 6.07
N HIS A 211 -11.94 -10.50 6.47
CA HIS A 211 -13.13 -11.20 5.97
C HIS A 211 -13.66 -10.65 4.65
N LYS A 212 -13.26 -9.43 4.26
CA LYS A 212 -13.69 -8.83 2.99
C LYS A 212 -13.08 -9.52 1.79
N PHE A 213 -11.82 -9.91 1.88
CA PHE A 213 -11.09 -10.55 0.81
C PHE A 213 -10.89 -12.03 1.11
N ASP A 214 -11.06 -12.89 0.11
CA ASP A 214 -10.71 -14.30 0.20
C ASP A 214 -9.36 -14.58 -0.47
N TYR A 215 -8.93 -13.70 -1.39
CA TYR A 215 -7.69 -13.84 -2.15
C TYR A 215 -6.96 -12.50 -2.24
N LEU A 216 -5.67 -12.53 -1.92
CA LEU A 216 -4.75 -11.40 -2.06
C LEU A 216 -3.66 -11.76 -3.06
N MET A 217 -3.40 -10.86 -4.01
CA MET A 217 -2.31 -11.00 -4.98
C MET A 217 -1.43 -9.76 -4.97
N VAL A 218 -0.12 -9.95 -5.04
CA VAL A 218 0.85 -8.84 -5.07
C VAL A 218 1.84 -9.09 -6.20
N ASP A 219 1.92 -8.14 -7.13
CA ASP A 219 2.93 -8.12 -8.19
C ASP A 219 4.20 -7.40 -7.74
N GLU A 220 5.34 -7.67 -8.36
CA GLU A 220 6.65 -7.05 -8.11
C GLU A 220 7.03 -7.08 -6.60
N TYR A 221 6.83 -8.24 -5.96
CA TYR A 221 6.98 -8.36 -4.51
C TYR A 221 8.41 -8.09 -4.00
N GLN A 222 9.43 -8.22 -4.84
CA GLN A 222 10.81 -7.87 -4.53
C GLN A 222 10.99 -6.38 -4.19
N ASP A 223 10.14 -5.49 -4.71
CA ASP A 223 10.19 -4.05 -4.46
C ASP A 223 9.46 -3.63 -3.17
N THR A 224 8.92 -4.61 -2.43
CA THR A 224 8.09 -4.37 -1.25
C THR A 224 8.93 -3.87 -0.07
N ASN A 225 8.61 -2.69 0.45
CA ASN A 225 9.18 -2.20 1.70
C ASN A 225 8.53 -2.87 2.92
N HIS A 226 9.12 -2.63 4.11
CA HIS A 226 8.65 -3.25 5.36
C HIS A 226 7.18 -2.95 5.67
N ALA A 227 6.73 -1.72 5.45
CA ALA A 227 5.34 -1.31 5.71
C ALA A 227 4.36 -2.04 4.77
N GLN A 228 4.68 -2.15 3.48
CA GLN A 228 3.89 -2.88 2.50
C GLN A 228 3.84 -4.39 2.80
N TYR A 229 4.96 -4.96 3.22
CA TYR A 229 5.02 -6.35 3.71
C TYR A 229 4.07 -6.56 4.90
N LEU A 230 4.12 -5.68 5.91
CA LEU A 230 3.24 -5.79 7.07
C LEU A 230 1.76 -5.66 6.71
N LEU A 231 1.43 -4.75 5.78
CA LEU A 231 0.07 -4.58 5.29
C LEU A 231 -0.46 -5.87 4.65
N THR A 232 0.31 -6.46 3.74
CA THR A 232 -0.07 -7.71 3.06
C THR A 232 -0.20 -8.87 4.04
N LYS A 233 0.71 -8.97 5.01
CA LYS A 233 0.68 -9.96 6.09
C LYS A 233 -0.58 -9.84 6.95
N LEU A 234 -0.94 -8.61 7.37
CA LEU A 234 -2.13 -8.36 8.18
C LEU A 234 -3.41 -8.71 7.42
N LEU A 235 -3.52 -8.31 6.16
CA LEU A 235 -4.70 -8.59 5.34
C LEU A 235 -4.89 -10.08 5.06
N ALA A 236 -3.80 -10.81 4.78
CA ALA A 236 -3.85 -12.23 4.45
C ALA A 236 -3.96 -13.15 5.67
N ALA A 237 -3.79 -12.65 6.89
CA ALA A 237 -3.69 -13.48 8.10
C ALA A 237 -4.93 -14.35 8.35
N GLY A 238 -6.13 -13.86 7.96
CA GLY A 238 -7.38 -14.57 8.18
C GLY A 238 -7.59 -15.76 7.26
N HIS A 239 -7.28 -15.62 5.98
CA HIS A 239 -7.57 -16.64 4.95
C HIS A 239 -6.33 -17.35 4.39
N ARG A 240 -5.13 -16.74 4.50
CA ARG A 240 -3.84 -17.24 4.00
C ARG A 240 -3.76 -17.53 2.49
N ASN A 241 -4.77 -17.15 1.70
CA ASN A 241 -4.76 -17.26 0.25
C ASN A 241 -4.06 -16.02 -0.33
N ILE A 242 -2.75 -16.00 -0.23
CA ILE A 242 -1.89 -14.95 -0.76
C ILE A 242 -1.02 -15.51 -1.88
N CYS A 243 -0.99 -14.83 -3.01
CA CYS A 243 -0.08 -15.13 -4.11
C CYS A 243 0.80 -13.92 -4.36
N VAL A 244 2.09 -14.06 -4.17
CA VAL A 244 3.08 -13.01 -4.43
C VAL A 244 3.96 -13.42 -5.60
N VAL A 245 4.28 -12.45 -6.45
CA VAL A 245 5.09 -12.66 -7.65
C VAL A 245 6.24 -11.67 -7.64
N GLY A 246 7.44 -12.15 -7.86
CA GLY A 246 8.64 -11.32 -7.85
C GLY A 246 9.78 -11.88 -8.67
N ASP A 247 10.81 -11.06 -8.86
CA ASP A 247 12.06 -11.47 -9.45
C ASP A 247 12.91 -12.27 -8.45
N ALA A 248 13.71 -13.18 -8.97
CA ALA A 248 14.57 -14.04 -8.16
C ALA A 248 15.95 -13.41 -7.89
N ASP A 249 16.25 -12.24 -8.52
CA ASP A 249 17.54 -11.55 -8.46
C ASP A 249 17.54 -10.40 -7.47
#